data_353ca2ddd7696f35dd6a15a2148260cb
#
_entry.id   353ca2ddd7696f35dd6a15a2148260cb
#
_cell.length_a   1.000
_cell.length_b   1.000
_cell.length_c   1.000
_cell.angle_alpha   90.00
_cell.angle_beta   90.00
_cell.angle_gamma   90.00
#
_symmetry.space_group_name_H-M   'P 1'
#
loop_
_entity.id
_entity.type
_entity.pdbx_description
1 polymer ?
#
loop_
_entity_poly.entity_id
_entity_poly.type
_entity_poly.pdbx_seq_one_letter_code
_entity_poly.pdbx_strand_id
1 'polypeptide(L)'
;MPNANSIFLTKLFIFFIFLLQSINCQADVLDIKRADSLFQQRSYKEAMEIYQQNYQMGIYSPAMLLKMSFISEGIGDKEHATLYLSKYYDLNPNPQTITKIKSLTGQSNLVGYEVSDGARFMLFLVEYQEIIVGALSFFLLISLIMLWVNGRKIPEARYYWPSILLIILIFAANNFLKAPRTALVTQSPTMIVTKPSAGGELLDRVEPGHRVKIKSSKDIWYEVEWKNQTAYIKKDNVTRL
;
A
#
# COMPACT_ATOMS: atom_id res chain seq x y z
N MET A 1 -9.86 -8.88 -50.70
CA MET A 1 -9.83 -9.56 -49.40
C MET A 1 -8.87 -8.78 -48.52
N PRO A 2 -9.25 -8.23 -47.37
CA PRO A 2 -8.34 -7.53 -46.49
C PRO A 2 -7.28 -8.50 -45.98
N ASN A 3 -6.00 -8.09 -46.05
CA ASN A 3 -4.87 -8.89 -45.62
C ASN A 3 -5.04 -9.26 -44.13
N ALA A 4 -4.87 -10.55 -43.79
CA ALA A 4 -4.95 -11.02 -42.38
C ALA A 4 -4.10 -10.19 -41.41
N ASN A 5 -3.01 -9.62 -41.91
CA ASN A 5 -2.10 -8.71 -41.17
C ASN A 5 -2.79 -7.36 -40.84
N SER A 6 -3.64 -6.82 -41.70
CA SER A 6 -4.38 -5.58 -41.47
C SER A 6 -5.42 -5.75 -40.35
N ILE A 7 -6.13 -6.87 -40.36
CA ILE A 7 -7.16 -7.18 -39.33
C ILE A 7 -6.52 -7.39 -37.96
N PHE A 8 -5.34 -8.02 -37.89
CA PHE A 8 -4.59 -8.22 -36.65
C PHE A 8 -4.07 -6.88 -36.07
N LEU A 9 -3.48 -6.03 -36.92
CA LEU A 9 -3.02 -4.68 -36.50
C LEU A 9 -4.18 -3.80 -35.99
N THR A 10 -5.33 -3.86 -36.64
CA THR A 10 -6.53 -3.11 -36.21
C THR A 10 -7.05 -3.61 -34.84
N LYS A 11 -7.08 -4.91 -34.62
CA LYS A 11 -7.49 -5.51 -33.33
C LYS A 11 -6.49 -5.16 -32.21
N LEU A 12 -5.19 -5.19 -32.50
CA LEU A 12 -4.13 -4.81 -31.57
C LEU A 12 -4.22 -3.32 -31.21
N PHE A 13 -4.51 -2.46 -32.19
CA PHE A 13 -4.68 -1.01 -32.00
C PHE A 13 -5.94 -0.69 -31.17
N ILE A 14 -7.04 -1.39 -31.40
CA ILE A 14 -8.28 -1.26 -30.63
C ILE A 14 -8.05 -1.73 -29.17
N PHE A 15 -7.33 -2.82 -28.96
CA PHE A 15 -6.95 -3.32 -27.63
C PHE A 15 -6.07 -2.31 -26.89
N PHE A 16 -5.14 -1.65 -27.59
CA PHE A 16 -4.27 -0.62 -27.00
C PHE A 16 -5.04 0.67 -26.65
N ILE A 17 -6.03 1.06 -27.45
CA ILE A 17 -6.94 2.18 -27.13
C ILE A 17 -7.78 1.84 -25.89
N PHE A 18 -8.25 0.60 -25.75
CA PHE A 18 -9.01 0.17 -24.58
C PHE A 18 -8.19 0.18 -23.29
N LEU A 19 -6.90 -0.15 -23.38
CA LEU A 19 -5.93 -0.04 -22.27
C LEU A 19 -5.66 1.43 -21.85
N LEU A 20 -5.69 2.37 -22.79
CA LEU A 20 -5.49 3.80 -22.53
C LEU A 20 -6.71 4.49 -21.89
N GLN A 21 -7.90 3.91 -22.02
CA GLN A 21 -9.13 4.48 -21.42
C GLN A 21 -9.27 4.25 -19.92
N SER A 22 -8.41 3.45 -19.30
CA SER A 22 -8.46 3.16 -17.85
C SER A 22 -7.90 4.27 -16.96
N ILE A 23 -7.52 5.43 -17.51
CA ILE A 23 -6.88 6.54 -16.78
C ILE A 23 -7.85 7.73 -16.68
N ASN A 24 -9.01 7.52 -16.04
CA ASN A 24 -9.88 8.64 -15.69
C ASN A 24 -10.06 8.74 -14.17
N CYS A 25 -9.02 9.25 -13.47
CA CYS A 25 -9.09 9.64 -12.06
C CYS A 25 -9.02 11.18 -11.93
N GLN A 26 -9.87 11.91 -12.67
CA GLN A 26 -9.83 13.39 -12.66
C GLN A 26 -10.79 14.05 -11.66
N ALA A 27 -11.85 13.37 -11.24
CA ALA A 27 -12.82 13.92 -10.29
C ALA A 27 -12.23 14.09 -8.88
N ASP A 28 -11.42 13.14 -8.44
CA ASP A 28 -10.88 13.09 -7.07
C ASP A 28 -9.86 14.19 -6.76
N VAL A 29 -9.14 14.68 -7.76
CA VAL A 29 -8.12 15.74 -7.60
C VAL A 29 -8.75 17.11 -7.28
N LEU A 30 -9.95 17.38 -7.75
CA LEU A 30 -10.64 18.65 -7.53
C LEU A 30 -11.11 18.75 -6.06
N ASP A 31 -11.61 17.67 -5.48
CA ASP A 31 -12.09 17.65 -4.10
C ASP A 31 -10.94 17.80 -3.11
N ILE A 32 -9.79 17.16 -3.35
CA ILE A 32 -8.60 17.34 -2.49
C ILE A 32 -8.10 18.79 -2.52
N LYS A 33 -8.06 19.44 -3.69
CA LYS A 33 -7.68 20.86 -3.78
C LYS A 33 -8.62 21.77 -3.03
N ARG A 34 -9.93 21.48 -3.07
CA ARG A 34 -10.94 22.19 -2.28
C ARG A 34 -10.71 22.00 -0.78
N ALA A 35 -10.46 20.78 -0.33
CA ALA A 35 -10.13 20.49 1.07
C ALA A 35 -8.84 21.22 1.51
N ASP A 36 -7.85 21.29 0.65
CA ASP A 36 -6.61 22.03 0.90
C ASP A 36 -6.85 23.53 1.05
N SER A 37 -7.72 24.12 0.22
CA SER A 37 -8.12 25.51 0.35
C SER A 37 -8.87 25.79 1.65
N LEU A 38 -9.82 24.92 2.03
CA LEU A 38 -10.52 25.00 3.31
C LEU A 38 -9.58 24.89 4.52
N PHE A 39 -8.60 23.99 4.43
CA PHE A 39 -7.56 23.86 5.48
C PHE A 39 -6.76 25.16 5.63
N GLN A 40 -6.36 25.80 4.53
CA GLN A 40 -5.65 27.10 4.56
C GLN A 40 -6.52 28.21 5.16
N GLN A 41 -7.83 28.20 4.91
CA GLN A 41 -8.81 29.12 5.47
C GLN A 41 -9.18 28.79 6.93
N ARG A 42 -8.56 27.76 7.54
CA ARG A 42 -8.83 27.25 8.89
C ARG A 42 -10.22 26.66 9.08
N SER A 43 -10.97 26.40 8.01
CA SER A 43 -12.23 25.64 8.01
C SER A 43 -11.95 24.15 8.15
N TYR A 44 -11.36 23.78 9.31
CA TYR A 44 -10.82 22.45 9.55
C TYR A 44 -11.85 21.34 9.52
N LYS A 45 -13.10 21.63 9.96
CA LYS A 45 -14.16 20.64 9.97
C LYS A 45 -14.56 20.24 8.56
N GLU A 46 -14.83 21.21 7.70
CA GLU A 46 -15.21 20.97 6.30
C GLU A 46 -14.05 20.32 5.51
N ALA A 47 -12.83 20.77 5.77
CA ALA A 47 -11.65 20.14 5.18
C ALA A 47 -11.54 18.66 5.58
N MET A 48 -11.76 18.34 6.86
CA MET A 48 -11.69 16.98 7.38
C MET A 48 -12.75 16.06 6.77
N GLU A 49 -13.96 16.54 6.57
CA GLU A 49 -15.05 15.78 5.95
C GLU A 49 -14.65 15.32 4.53
N ILE A 50 -14.08 16.22 3.71
CA ILE A 50 -13.63 15.88 2.36
C ILE A 50 -12.43 14.93 2.41
N TYR A 51 -11.47 15.18 3.30
CA TYR A 51 -10.32 14.28 3.47
C TYR A 51 -10.74 12.88 3.90
N GLN A 52 -11.69 12.74 4.83
CA GLN A 52 -12.20 11.44 5.27
C GLN A 52 -12.90 10.68 4.16
N GLN A 53 -13.71 11.35 3.34
CA GLN A 53 -14.35 10.73 2.17
C GLN A 53 -13.32 10.16 1.21
N ASN A 54 -12.28 10.93 0.86
CA ASN A 54 -11.20 10.45 0.00
C ASN A 54 -10.42 9.29 0.64
N TYR A 55 -10.12 9.40 1.94
CA TYR A 55 -9.41 8.35 2.67
C TYR A 55 -10.19 7.02 2.70
N GLN A 56 -11.52 7.06 2.87
CA GLN A 56 -12.39 5.87 2.84
C GLN A 56 -12.43 5.21 1.46
N MET A 57 -12.28 5.98 0.38
CA MET A 57 -12.14 5.48 -0.99
C MET A 57 -10.73 4.95 -1.29
N GLY A 58 -9.80 5.01 -0.33
CA GLY A 58 -8.40 4.60 -0.51
C GLY A 58 -7.53 5.65 -1.20
N ILE A 59 -8.05 6.87 -1.39
CA ILE A 59 -7.35 7.97 -2.05
C ILE A 59 -6.75 8.88 -0.97
N TYR A 60 -5.44 8.86 -0.84
CA TYR A 60 -4.73 9.70 0.13
C TYR A 60 -3.31 10.01 -0.32
N SER A 61 -2.79 11.14 0.14
CA SER A 61 -1.41 11.56 -0.07
C SER A 61 -0.71 11.79 1.28
N PRO A 62 0.63 11.77 1.33
CA PRO A 62 1.36 12.09 2.56
C PRO A 62 0.95 13.45 3.15
N ALA A 63 0.77 14.48 2.31
CA ALA A 63 0.36 15.81 2.75
C ALA A 63 -1.04 15.82 3.36
N MET A 64 -1.98 15.07 2.77
CA MET A 64 -3.34 14.92 3.27
C MET A 64 -3.34 14.25 4.66
N LEU A 65 -2.60 13.16 4.83
CA LEU A 65 -2.50 12.45 6.11
C LEU A 65 -1.93 13.32 7.24
N LEU A 66 -0.94 14.16 6.93
CA LEU A 66 -0.41 15.13 7.91
C LEU A 66 -1.44 16.16 8.31
N LYS A 67 -2.24 16.70 7.37
CA LYS A 67 -3.32 17.65 7.65
C LYS A 67 -4.42 17.00 8.47
N MET A 68 -4.82 15.77 8.14
CA MET A 68 -5.80 15.00 8.90
C MET A 68 -5.32 14.76 10.34
N SER A 69 -4.05 14.37 10.51
CA SER A 69 -3.45 14.21 11.83
C SER A 69 -3.45 15.53 12.63
N PHE A 70 -3.07 16.63 11.98
CA PHE A 70 -3.08 17.96 12.61
C PHE A 70 -4.49 18.36 13.08
N ILE A 71 -5.50 18.16 12.26
CA ILE A 71 -6.89 18.47 12.63
C ILE A 71 -7.34 17.59 13.80
N SER A 72 -7.08 16.27 13.72
CA SER A 72 -7.46 15.32 14.79
C SER A 72 -6.79 15.66 16.12
N GLU A 73 -5.50 16.03 16.10
CA GLU A 73 -4.80 16.50 17.30
C GLU A 73 -5.44 17.79 17.86
N GLY A 74 -5.80 18.73 16.99
CA GLY A 74 -6.42 20.02 17.38
C GLY A 74 -7.76 19.86 18.07
N ILE A 75 -8.55 18.83 17.74
CA ILE A 75 -9.81 18.51 18.41
C ILE A 75 -9.66 17.53 19.58
N GLY A 76 -8.43 17.13 19.91
CA GLY A 76 -8.11 16.23 21.02
C GLY A 76 -8.25 14.75 20.70
N ASP A 77 -8.54 14.37 19.46
CA ASP A 77 -8.65 12.98 18.99
C ASP A 77 -7.26 12.40 18.69
N LYS A 78 -6.58 12.01 19.78
CA LYS A 78 -5.24 11.45 19.69
C LYS A 78 -5.16 10.11 18.97
N GLU A 79 -6.24 9.33 18.99
CA GLU A 79 -6.30 8.03 18.34
C GLU A 79 -6.21 8.19 16.82
N HIS A 80 -7.10 8.98 16.21
CA HIS A 80 -7.06 9.24 14.78
C HIS A 80 -5.82 10.06 14.38
N ALA A 81 -5.35 11.00 15.20
CA ALA A 81 -4.10 11.69 14.95
C ALA A 81 -2.93 10.71 14.80
N THR A 82 -2.83 9.73 15.71
CA THR A 82 -1.81 8.68 15.69
C THR A 82 -2.00 7.73 14.50
N LEU A 83 -3.24 7.39 14.15
CA LEU A 83 -3.57 6.54 13.00
C LEU A 83 -3.06 7.17 11.69
N TYR A 84 -3.40 8.44 11.44
CA TYR A 84 -2.97 9.15 10.22
C TYR A 84 -1.46 9.34 10.17
N LEU A 85 -0.80 9.61 11.29
CA LEU A 85 0.67 9.66 11.35
C LEU A 85 1.32 8.30 11.10
N SER A 86 0.74 7.22 11.62
CA SER A 86 1.26 5.88 11.39
C SER A 86 1.10 5.47 9.92
N LYS A 87 0.00 5.88 9.28
CA LYS A 87 -0.21 5.71 7.84
C LYS A 87 0.75 6.56 7.01
N TYR A 88 0.99 7.81 7.43
CA TYR A 88 2.01 8.67 6.82
C TYR A 88 3.41 8.05 6.91
N TYR A 89 3.74 7.43 8.06
CA TYR A 89 5.02 6.77 8.26
C TYR A 89 5.21 5.56 7.31
N ASP A 90 4.15 4.87 6.91
CA ASP A 90 4.23 3.81 5.91
C ASP A 90 4.69 4.33 4.55
N LEU A 91 4.27 5.54 4.19
CA LEU A 91 4.62 6.19 2.92
C LEU A 91 5.96 6.92 3.00
N ASN A 92 6.29 7.49 4.17
CA ASN A 92 7.48 8.31 4.38
C ASN A 92 8.11 8.03 5.75
N PRO A 93 8.86 6.94 5.88
CA PRO A 93 9.53 6.59 7.14
C PRO A 93 10.56 7.64 7.54
N ASN A 94 10.28 8.38 8.62
CA ASN A 94 11.26 9.32 9.20
C ASN A 94 11.19 9.35 10.74
N PRO A 95 12.31 9.65 11.42
CA PRO A 95 12.38 9.68 12.89
C PRO A 95 11.47 10.75 13.52
N GLN A 96 11.23 11.86 12.85
CA GLN A 96 10.40 12.97 13.38
C GLN A 96 8.94 12.52 13.56
N THR A 97 8.42 11.72 12.63
CA THR A 97 7.08 11.12 12.75
C THR A 97 6.98 10.23 13.97
N ILE A 98 8.00 9.39 14.25
CA ILE A 98 8.05 8.55 15.45
C ILE A 98 8.03 9.40 16.72
N THR A 99 8.82 10.47 16.75
CA THR A 99 8.85 11.40 17.88
C THR A 99 7.47 12.03 18.12
N LYS A 100 6.77 12.41 17.05
CA LYS A 100 5.42 12.97 17.16
C LYS A 100 4.40 11.92 17.65
N ILE A 101 4.48 10.68 17.17
CA ILE A 101 3.62 9.59 17.65
C ILE A 101 3.88 9.33 19.15
N LYS A 102 5.15 9.30 19.58
CA LYS A 102 5.50 9.19 21.00
C LYS A 102 4.86 10.29 21.85
N SER A 103 4.89 11.54 21.37
CA SER A 103 4.28 12.66 22.09
C SER A 103 2.75 12.56 22.19
N LEU A 104 2.08 12.07 21.16
CA LEU A 104 0.62 11.88 21.12
C LEU A 104 0.17 10.74 22.05
N THR A 105 0.91 9.64 22.05
CA THR A 105 0.57 8.43 22.80
C THR A 105 1.10 8.44 24.24
N GLY A 106 2.06 9.32 24.55
CA GLY A 106 2.76 9.32 25.84
C GLY A 106 3.73 8.15 26.02
N GLN A 107 4.01 7.39 24.95
CA GLN A 107 4.89 6.22 24.99
C GLN A 107 6.35 6.60 24.72
N SER A 108 7.26 6.17 25.59
CA SER A 108 8.70 6.37 25.37
C SER A 108 9.29 5.39 24.36
N ASN A 109 8.82 4.14 24.38
CA ASN A 109 9.30 3.06 23.53
C ASN A 109 8.17 2.52 22.65
N LEU A 110 8.26 2.79 21.34
CA LEU A 110 7.33 2.26 20.36
C LEU A 110 7.99 1.11 19.59
N VAL A 111 7.26 0.00 19.44
CA VAL A 111 7.68 -1.17 18.66
C VAL A 111 7.04 -1.11 17.28
N GLY A 112 7.75 -1.65 16.27
CA GLY A 112 7.24 -1.81 14.91
C GLY A 112 7.51 -0.63 13.97
N TYR A 113 8.34 0.34 14.39
CA TYR A 113 8.77 1.48 13.58
C TYR A 113 10.21 1.32 13.03
N GLU A 114 10.82 0.18 13.28
CA GLU A 114 12.13 -0.13 12.71
C GLU A 114 11.97 -0.57 11.26
N VAL A 115 12.60 0.15 10.34
CA VAL A 115 12.60 -0.17 8.91
C VAL A 115 14.01 -0.62 8.54
N SER A 116 14.17 -1.91 8.29
CA SER A 116 15.43 -2.45 7.76
C SER A 116 15.66 -1.96 6.32
N ASP A 117 16.93 -1.96 5.87
CA ASP A 117 17.26 -1.55 4.50
C ASP A 117 16.56 -2.44 3.46
N GLY A 118 16.40 -3.74 3.73
CA GLY A 118 15.62 -4.64 2.88
C GLY A 118 14.15 -4.25 2.80
N ALA A 119 13.54 -3.80 3.92
CA ALA A 119 12.17 -3.32 3.93
C ALA A 119 12.01 -2.00 3.15
N ARG A 120 12.99 -1.08 3.23
CA ARG A 120 13.01 0.15 2.41
C ARG A 120 13.08 -0.16 0.92
N PHE A 121 13.94 -1.11 0.53
CA PHE A 121 14.06 -1.55 -0.85
C PHE A 121 12.75 -2.18 -1.37
N MET A 122 12.08 -3.01 -0.55
CA MET A 122 10.77 -3.57 -0.89
C MET A 122 9.69 -2.49 -1.05
N LEU A 123 9.65 -1.51 -0.15
CA LEU A 123 8.71 -0.38 -0.27
C LEU A 123 8.95 0.40 -1.56
N PHE A 124 10.22 0.67 -1.91
CA PHE A 124 10.57 1.28 -3.19
C PHE A 124 10.07 0.47 -4.38
N LEU A 125 10.27 -0.85 -4.40
CA LEU A 125 9.77 -1.70 -5.48
C LEU A 125 8.23 -1.70 -5.56
N VAL A 126 7.54 -1.65 -4.43
CA VAL A 126 6.07 -1.55 -4.37
C VAL A 126 5.59 -0.21 -4.90
N GLU A 127 6.25 0.90 -4.53
CA GLU A 127 5.91 2.24 -5.00
C GLU A 127 6.02 2.36 -6.53
N TYR A 128 7.05 1.76 -7.11
CA TYR A 128 7.26 1.79 -8.57
C TYR A 128 6.69 0.57 -9.30
N GLN A 129 5.87 -0.26 -8.64
CA GLN A 129 5.33 -1.50 -9.21
C GLN A 129 4.63 -1.28 -10.55
N GLU A 130 3.78 -0.26 -10.66
CA GLU A 130 3.03 0.02 -11.90
C GLU A 130 3.96 0.39 -13.05
N ILE A 131 5.00 1.19 -12.77
CA ILE A 131 6.00 1.57 -13.77
C ILE A 131 6.82 0.36 -14.19
N ILE A 132 7.21 -0.50 -13.24
CA ILE A 132 7.97 -1.74 -13.49
C ILE A 132 7.14 -2.68 -14.38
N VAL A 133 5.89 -2.92 -14.02
CA VAL A 133 4.96 -3.78 -14.79
C VAL A 133 4.70 -3.17 -16.17
N GLY A 134 4.51 -1.87 -16.27
CA GLY A 134 4.34 -1.16 -17.54
C GLY A 134 5.55 -1.32 -18.47
N ALA A 135 6.76 -1.12 -17.95
CA ALA A 135 8.00 -1.30 -18.70
C ALA A 135 8.20 -2.76 -19.16
N LEU A 136 8.00 -3.73 -18.24
CA LEU A 136 8.08 -5.15 -18.60
C LEU A 136 7.05 -5.55 -19.66
N SER A 137 5.83 -5.03 -19.58
CA SER A 137 4.76 -5.26 -20.56
C SER A 137 5.12 -4.67 -21.92
N PHE A 138 5.75 -3.49 -21.95
CA PHE A 138 6.23 -2.88 -23.19
C PHE A 138 7.32 -3.73 -23.86
N PHE A 139 8.32 -4.21 -23.09
CA PHE A 139 9.33 -5.12 -23.60
C PHE A 139 8.76 -6.46 -24.08
N LEU A 140 7.73 -6.97 -23.40
CA LEU A 140 7.01 -8.18 -23.84
C LEU A 140 6.37 -7.96 -25.20
N LEU A 141 5.69 -6.83 -25.41
CA LEU A 141 5.11 -6.50 -26.70
C LEU A 141 6.16 -6.46 -27.84
N ILE A 142 7.30 -5.81 -27.60
CA ILE A 142 8.41 -5.79 -28.56
C ILE A 142 8.90 -7.22 -28.84
N SER A 143 9.08 -8.04 -27.82
CA SER A 143 9.52 -9.43 -27.97
C SER A 143 8.54 -10.25 -28.81
N LEU A 144 7.22 -10.10 -28.58
CA LEU A 144 6.18 -10.79 -29.34
C LEU A 144 6.13 -10.31 -30.80
N ILE A 145 6.30 -9.02 -31.06
CA ILE A 145 6.37 -8.46 -32.42
C ILE A 145 7.61 -9.04 -33.15
N MET A 146 8.75 -9.10 -32.49
CA MET A 146 9.97 -9.71 -33.07
C MET A 146 9.76 -11.19 -33.40
N LEU A 147 9.11 -11.95 -32.51
CA LEU A 147 8.76 -13.35 -32.79
C LEU A 147 7.82 -13.47 -33.98
N TRP A 148 6.82 -12.60 -34.08
CA TRP A 148 5.87 -12.62 -35.18
C TRP A 148 6.52 -12.30 -36.55
N VAL A 149 7.40 -11.30 -36.59
CA VAL A 149 8.13 -10.89 -37.81
C VAL A 149 9.12 -11.96 -38.25
N ASN A 150 9.85 -12.55 -37.30
CA ASN A 150 10.90 -13.53 -37.58
C ASN A 150 10.42 -14.99 -37.55
N GLY A 151 9.24 -15.25 -36.99
CA GLY A 151 8.75 -16.61 -36.72
C GLY A 151 8.55 -17.51 -37.94
N ARG A 152 8.55 -16.94 -39.15
CA ARG A 152 8.56 -17.72 -40.39
C ARG A 152 9.93 -18.28 -40.78
N LYS A 153 11.01 -17.80 -40.14
CA LYS A 153 12.39 -18.14 -40.52
C LYS A 153 13.13 -18.95 -39.46
N ILE A 154 12.64 -19.00 -38.19
CA ILE A 154 13.40 -19.55 -37.07
C ILE A 154 12.52 -20.43 -36.17
N PRO A 155 12.56 -21.77 -36.33
CA PRO A 155 11.73 -22.68 -35.52
C PRO A 155 12.39 -23.14 -34.20
N GLU A 156 13.48 -22.49 -33.72
CA GLU A 156 14.15 -22.93 -32.52
C GLU A 156 13.48 -22.42 -31.24
N ALA A 157 13.21 -23.33 -30.31
CA ALA A 157 12.57 -23.04 -29.01
C ALA A 157 13.27 -21.94 -28.18
N ARG A 158 14.57 -21.74 -28.38
CA ARG A 158 15.37 -20.74 -27.63
C ARG A 158 14.89 -19.30 -27.84
N TYR A 159 14.23 -18.98 -28.94
CA TYR A 159 13.75 -17.61 -29.22
C TYR A 159 12.50 -17.23 -28.43
N TYR A 160 11.78 -18.18 -27.84
CA TYR A 160 10.61 -17.94 -26.97
C TYR A 160 11.01 -17.63 -25.52
N TRP A 161 12.23 -17.98 -25.10
CA TRP A 161 12.69 -17.76 -23.74
C TRP A 161 12.58 -16.32 -23.22
N PRO A 162 12.95 -15.28 -24.00
CA PRO A 162 12.80 -13.90 -23.53
C PRO A 162 11.34 -13.53 -23.21
N SER A 163 10.39 -13.94 -24.06
CA SER A 163 8.97 -13.69 -23.83
C SER A 163 8.44 -14.44 -22.60
N ILE A 164 8.85 -15.70 -22.42
CA ILE A 164 8.47 -16.52 -21.26
C ILE A 164 9.03 -15.89 -19.97
N LEU A 165 10.29 -15.47 -19.98
CA LEU A 165 10.92 -14.81 -18.82
C LEU A 165 10.19 -13.52 -18.45
N LEU A 166 9.84 -12.68 -19.44
CA LEU A 166 9.09 -11.45 -19.20
C LEU A 166 7.71 -11.72 -18.61
N ILE A 167 6.99 -12.75 -19.07
CA ILE A 167 5.70 -13.16 -18.51
C ILE A 167 5.87 -13.56 -17.03
N ILE A 168 6.91 -14.36 -16.71
CA ILE A 168 7.20 -14.79 -15.34
C ILE A 168 7.54 -13.57 -14.46
N LEU A 169 8.32 -12.61 -14.97
CA LEU A 169 8.67 -11.39 -14.23
C LEU A 169 7.45 -10.50 -13.98
N ILE A 170 6.55 -10.32 -14.97
CA ILE A 170 5.31 -9.57 -14.81
C ILE A 170 4.40 -10.26 -13.79
N PHE A 171 4.27 -11.59 -13.87
CA PHE A 171 3.51 -12.37 -12.89
C PHE A 171 4.10 -12.22 -11.49
N ALA A 172 5.42 -12.32 -11.34
CA ALA A 172 6.10 -12.15 -10.08
C ALA A 172 5.91 -10.73 -9.51
N ALA A 173 6.10 -9.69 -10.33
CA ALA A 173 5.89 -8.31 -9.93
C ALA A 173 4.45 -8.05 -9.45
N ASN A 174 3.46 -8.63 -10.11
CA ASN A 174 2.04 -8.43 -9.75
C ASN A 174 1.61 -9.19 -8.49
N ASN A 175 2.24 -10.33 -8.20
CA ASN A 175 1.79 -11.20 -7.09
C ASN A 175 2.63 -11.07 -5.83
N PHE A 176 3.94 -10.80 -5.95
CA PHE A 176 4.88 -10.82 -4.82
C PHE A 176 5.26 -9.41 -4.34
N LEU A 177 5.20 -8.38 -5.21
CA LEU A 177 5.44 -7.00 -4.78
C LEU A 177 4.18 -6.45 -4.11
N LYS A 178 4.05 -6.70 -2.81
CA LYS A 178 2.93 -6.17 -2.00
C LYS A 178 3.48 -5.51 -0.74
N ALA A 179 2.91 -4.37 -0.40
CA ALA A 179 3.22 -3.72 0.86
C ALA A 179 2.91 -4.66 2.04
N PRO A 180 3.77 -4.71 3.06
CA PRO A 180 3.48 -5.48 4.26
C PRO A 180 2.20 -4.94 4.91
N ARG A 181 1.30 -5.84 5.29
CA ARG A 181 0.10 -5.46 6.02
C ARG A 181 0.48 -5.11 7.44
N THR A 182 0.25 -3.88 7.84
CA THR A 182 0.52 -3.39 9.18
C THR A 182 -0.77 -3.02 9.89
N ALA A 183 -0.75 -3.03 11.20
CA ALA A 183 -1.83 -2.51 12.03
C ALA A 183 -1.26 -1.69 13.19
N LEU A 184 -2.01 -0.69 13.60
CA LEU A 184 -1.75 0.13 14.77
C LEU A 184 -2.55 -0.40 15.96
N VAL A 185 -1.93 -0.55 17.10
CA VAL A 185 -2.61 -0.82 18.38
C VAL A 185 -3.35 0.44 18.79
N THR A 186 -4.67 0.34 18.95
CA THR A 186 -5.55 1.50 19.26
C THR A 186 -6.23 1.36 20.63
N GLN A 187 -6.43 0.15 21.13
CA GLN A 187 -7.09 -0.09 22.41
C GLN A 187 -6.09 -0.24 23.58
N SER A 188 -6.50 0.18 24.77
CA SER A 188 -5.73 0.06 26.01
C SER A 188 -6.54 -0.66 27.09
N PRO A 189 -5.96 -1.66 27.74
CA PRO A 189 -4.73 -2.38 27.42
C PRO A 189 -4.94 -3.46 26.36
N THR A 190 -4.00 -3.61 25.46
CA THR A 190 -4.03 -4.68 24.45
C THR A 190 -3.14 -5.84 24.88
N MET A 191 -3.68 -7.05 24.87
CA MET A 191 -2.96 -8.27 25.20
C MET A 191 -2.41 -8.92 23.93
N ILE A 192 -1.14 -9.27 23.96
CA ILE A 192 -0.45 -10.06 22.94
C ILE A 192 -0.20 -11.44 23.52
N VAL A 193 -0.68 -12.49 22.83
CA VAL A 193 -0.70 -13.86 23.33
C VAL A 193 0.00 -14.84 22.39
N THR A 194 0.43 -16.00 22.92
CA THR A 194 1.15 -17.03 22.14
C THR A 194 0.24 -17.84 21.22
N LYS A 195 -1.06 -17.92 21.52
CA LYS A 195 -2.04 -18.71 20.74
C LYS A 195 -3.33 -17.93 20.53
N PRO A 196 -4.04 -18.14 19.41
CA PRO A 196 -5.28 -17.45 19.10
C PRO A 196 -6.46 -17.99 19.93
N SER A 197 -6.36 -17.90 21.26
CA SER A 197 -7.38 -18.35 22.19
C SER A 197 -7.34 -17.56 23.49
N ALA A 198 -8.44 -17.57 24.25
CA ALA A 198 -8.49 -16.95 25.58
C ALA A 198 -7.55 -17.61 26.60
N GLY A 199 -7.14 -18.86 26.35
CA GLY A 199 -6.16 -19.60 27.19
C GLY A 199 -4.72 -19.50 26.64
N GLY A 200 -4.44 -18.62 25.69
CA GLY A 200 -3.08 -18.35 25.23
C GLY A 200 -2.25 -17.69 26.34
N GLU A 201 -0.99 -18.08 26.46
CA GLU A 201 -0.06 -17.46 27.40
C GLU A 201 0.17 -16.00 27.01
N LEU A 202 0.12 -15.09 28.00
CA LEU A 202 0.37 -13.67 27.78
C LEU A 202 1.86 -13.44 27.50
N LEU A 203 2.16 -12.93 26.31
CA LEU A 203 3.52 -12.52 25.93
C LEU A 203 3.83 -11.09 26.36
N ASP A 204 2.85 -10.20 26.15
CA ASP A 204 3.05 -8.78 26.46
C ASP A 204 1.70 -8.08 26.67
N ARG A 205 1.73 -6.95 27.38
CA ARG A 205 0.62 -6.04 27.53
C ARG A 205 1.03 -4.69 27.04
N VAL A 206 0.38 -4.20 26.01
CA VAL A 206 0.80 -3.01 25.28
C VAL A 206 -0.27 -1.94 25.27
N GLU A 207 0.19 -0.72 25.25
CA GLU A 207 -0.61 0.50 25.13
C GLU A 207 -0.74 0.92 23.66
N PRO A 208 -1.66 1.85 23.32
CA PRO A 208 -1.81 2.38 21.96
C PRO A 208 -0.53 2.99 21.40
N GLY A 209 -0.40 2.93 20.08
CA GLY A 209 0.72 3.52 19.35
C GLY A 209 1.75 2.54 18.82
N HIS A 210 1.78 1.30 19.33
CA HIS A 210 2.63 0.25 18.76
C HIS A 210 2.12 -0.23 17.41
N ARG A 211 3.04 -0.60 16.51
CA ARG A 211 2.72 -1.18 15.21
C ARG A 211 3.07 -2.65 15.18
N VAL A 212 2.23 -3.42 14.49
CA VAL A 212 2.44 -4.84 14.28
C VAL A 212 2.34 -5.19 12.81
N LYS A 213 3.18 -6.11 12.35
CA LYS A 213 3.08 -6.68 11.00
C LYS A 213 2.11 -7.86 11.03
N ILE A 214 1.06 -7.82 10.21
CA ILE A 214 0.06 -8.88 10.09
C ILE A 214 0.60 -9.96 9.15
N LYS A 215 0.77 -11.17 9.66
CA LYS A 215 1.13 -12.37 8.87
C LYS A 215 -0.10 -13.05 8.31
N SER A 216 -1.08 -13.31 9.17
CA SER A 216 -2.32 -13.98 8.79
C SER A 216 -3.51 -13.51 9.63
N SER A 217 -4.72 -13.95 9.25
CA SER A 217 -5.97 -13.66 9.95
C SER A 217 -6.66 -14.97 10.28
N LYS A 218 -6.91 -15.20 11.56
CA LYS A 218 -7.62 -16.39 12.07
C LYS A 218 -8.78 -15.94 12.95
N ASP A 219 -10.00 -16.14 12.45
CA ASP A 219 -11.21 -15.78 13.18
C ASP A 219 -11.17 -14.34 13.74
N ILE A 220 -11.26 -14.13 15.03
CA ILE A 220 -11.17 -12.82 15.71
C ILE A 220 -9.73 -12.37 15.99
N TRP A 221 -8.72 -13.13 15.55
CA TRP A 221 -7.31 -12.88 15.81
C TRP A 221 -6.55 -12.52 14.55
N TYR A 222 -5.57 -11.63 14.70
CA TYR A 222 -4.46 -11.49 13.78
C TYR A 222 -3.25 -12.23 14.32
N GLU A 223 -2.63 -13.03 13.45
CA GLU A 223 -1.27 -13.51 13.64
C GLU A 223 -0.32 -12.40 13.26
N VAL A 224 0.53 -11.98 14.17
CA VAL A 224 1.42 -10.85 14.02
C VAL A 224 2.85 -11.21 14.36
N GLU A 225 3.78 -10.39 13.92
CA GLU A 225 5.15 -10.43 14.38
C GLU A 225 5.32 -9.43 15.53
N TRP A 226 5.73 -9.93 16.69
CA TRP A 226 6.01 -9.13 17.88
C TRP A 226 7.38 -9.47 18.43
N LYS A 227 8.30 -8.47 18.47
CA LYS A 227 9.68 -8.65 18.96
C LYS A 227 10.37 -9.89 18.37
N ASN A 228 10.25 -10.06 17.03
CA ASN A 228 10.78 -11.21 16.26
C ASN A 228 10.15 -12.58 16.59
N GLN A 229 9.00 -12.61 17.24
CA GLN A 229 8.24 -13.83 17.54
C GLN A 229 6.87 -13.79 16.88
N THR A 230 6.31 -14.95 16.59
CA THR A 230 4.92 -15.07 16.16
C THR A 230 4.02 -14.96 17.37
N ALA A 231 3.05 -14.06 17.31
CA ALA A 231 2.11 -13.76 18.37
C ALA A 231 0.72 -13.50 17.81
N TYR A 232 -0.26 -13.40 18.68
CA TYR A 232 -1.66 -13.16 18.29
C TYR A 232 -2.23 -11.97 19.06
N ILE A 233 -3.00 -11.15 18.33
CA ILE A 233 -3.69 -9.97 18.86
C ILE A 233 -5.14 -9.98 18.38
N LYS A 234 -6.08 -9.53 19.20
CA LYS A 234 -7.47 -9.41 18.78
C LYS A 234 -7.64 -8.33 17.74
N LYS A 235 -8.48 -8.59 16.74
CA LYS A 235 -8.78 -7.64 15.65
C LYS A 235 -9.34 -6.33 16.15
N ASP A 236 -10.19 -6.38 17.17
CA ASP A 236 -10.86 -5.20 17.74
C ASP A 236 -9.90 -4.25 18.48
N ASN A 237 -8.70 -4.74 18.83
CA ASN A 237 -7.70 -3.95 19.54
C ASN A 237 -6.72 -3.20 18.60
N VAL A 238 -6.86 -3.39 17.30
CA VAL A 238 -5.96 -2.81 16.31
C VAL A 238 -6.71 -2.28 15.11
N THR A 239 -6.20 -1.21 14.53
CA THR A 239 -6.70 -0.64 13.27
C THR A 239 -5.68 -0.89 12.17
N ARG A 240 -6.12 -1.42 11.02
CA ARG A 240 -5.25 -1.63 9.86
C ARG A 240 -4.77 -0.29 9.30
N LEU A 241 -3.51 -0.26 8.92
CA LEU A 241 -2.87 0.87 8.28
C LEU A 241 -2.93 0.78 6.74
#